data_98d024ea8c45197afbea9d627e87215e
#
_entry.id   98d024ea8c45197afbea9d627e87215e
#
_cell.length_a   1.000
_cell.length_b   1.000
_cell.length_c   1.000
_cell.angle_alpha   90.00
_cell.angle_beta   90.00
_cell.angle_gamma   90.00
#
_symmetry.space_group_name_H-M   'P 1'
#
loop_
_entity.id
_entity.type
_entity.pdbx_description
1 polymer ?
#
loop_
_entity_poly.entity_id
_entity_poly.type
_entity_poly.pdbx_seq_one_letter_code
_entity_poly.pdbx_strand_id
1 'polypeptide(L)' 'MARYIRTDTKEEVNQIVERENKKQAKENWFVNVSVKESRKGGYTVKIG' A
#
# COMPACT_ATOMS: atom_id res chain seq x y z
N MET A 1 5.25 10.16 -8.55
CA MET A 1 3.96 9.71 -9.11
C MET A 1 3.26 8.78 -8.13
N ALA A 2 1.98 9.02 -7.91
CA ALA A 2 1.19 8.18 -7.02
C ALA A 2 0.77 6.90 -7.74
N ARG A 3 0.89 5.79 -7.04
CA ARG A 3 0.45 4.49 -7.54
C ARG A 3 -0.73 4.00 -6.71
N TYR A 4 -1.71 3.43 -7.38
CA TYR A 4 -2.88 2.89 -6.71
C TYR A 4 -2.95 1.39 -6.95
N ILE A 5 -3.08 0.63 -5.87
CA ILE A 5 -3.22 -0.82 -5.93
C ILE A 5 -4.53 -1.20 -5.24
N ARG A 6 -5.38 -1.93 -5.93
CA ARG A 6 -6.65 -2.40 -5.37
C ARG A 6 -6.49 -3.82 -4.89
N THR A 7 -6.97 -4.08 -3.69
CA THR A 7 -6.94 -5.41 -3.10
C THR A 7 -8.31 -5.76 -2.55
N ASP A 8 -8.59 -7.05 -2.43
CA ASP A 8 -9.87 -7.52 -1.91
C ASP A 8 -9.82 -7.84 -0.42
N THR A 9 -8.63 -8.15 0.10
CA THR A 9 -8.49 -8.58 1.48
C THR A 9 -7.47 -7.73 2.23
N LYS A 10 -7.63 -7.69 3.55
CA LYS A 10 -6.71 -6.97 4.41
C LYS A 10 -5.33 -7.62 4.43
N GLU A 11 -5.26 -8.93 4.24
CA GLU A 11 -3.98 -9.63 4.18
C GLU A 11 -3.14 -9.14 3.02
N GLU A 12 -3.75 -8.94 1.86
CA GLU A 12 -3.04 -8.40 0.71
C GLU A 12 -2.53 -6.99 0.96
N VAL A 13 -3.33 -6.17 1.65
CA VAL A 13 -2.91 -4.82 2.04
C VAL A 13 -1.66 -4.90 2.91
N ASN A 14 -1.67 -5.77 3.90
CA ASN A 14 -0.52 -5.93 4.79
C ASN A 14 0.73 -6.37 4.04
N GLN A 15 0.58 -7.27 3.08
CA GLN A 15 1.70 -7.73 2.27
C GLN A 15 2.29 -6.60 1.43
N ILE A 16 1.43 -5.78 0.85
CA ILE A 16 1.88 -4.64 0.06
C ILE A 16 2.62 -3.64 0.93
N VAL A 17 2.06 -3.31 2.09
CA VAL A 17 2.67 -2.37 3.01
C VAL A 17 4.04 -2.88 3.48
N GLU A 18 4.14 -4.15 3.83
CA GLU A 18 5.41 -4.75 4.24
C GLU A 18 6.45 -4.68 3.12
N ARG A 19 6.03 -5.01 1.91
CA ARG A 19 6.94 -4.99 0.76
C ARG A 19 7.47 -3.58 0.51
N GLU A 20 6.60 -2.58 0.60
CA GLU A 20 7.02 -1.19 0.39
C GLU A 20 7.92 -0.70 1.51
N ASN A 21 7.63 -1.10 2.75
CA ASN A 21 8.49 -0.74 3.88
C ASN A 21 9.90 -1.32 3.73
N LYS A 22 10.01 -2.55 3.24
CA LYS A 22 11.32 -3.16 2.99
C LYS A 22 12.07 -2.43 1.89
N LYS A 23 11.36 -2.02 0.85
CA LYS A 23 11.96 -1.25 -0.25
C LYS A 23 12.47 0.09 0.25
N GLN A 24 11.67 0.77 1.05
CA GLN A 24 12.05 2.08 1.60
C GLN A 24 13.29 1.99 2.47
N ALA A 25 13.38 0.95 3.30
CA ALA A 25 14.53 0.75 4.15
C ALA A 25 15.80 0.53 3.35
N LYS A 26 15.69 -0.08 2.18
CA LYS A 26 16.83 -0.35 1.31
C LYS A 26 17.27 0.89 0.53
N GLU A 27 16.34 1.72 0.14
CA GLU A 27 16.61 2.84 -0.77
C GLU A 27 16.68 4.20 -0.09
N ASN A 28 16.45 4.25 1.21
CA ASN A 28 16.41 5.50 1.98
C ASN A 28 15.36 6.48 1.45
N TRP A 29 14.28 5.97 0.91
CA TRP A 29 13.18 6.79 0.41
C TRP A 29 12.01 6.79 1.39
N PHE A 30 11.41 7.95 1.57
CA PHE A 30 10.17 8.05 2.32
C PHE A 30 9.01 8.04 1.34
N VAL A 31 8.37 6.90 1.21
CA VAL A 31 7.19 6.78 0.36
C VAL A 31 5.97 6.77 1.27
N ASN A 32 5.05 7.71 1.04
CA ASN A 32 3.81 7.75 1.80
C ASN A 32 2.88 6.65 1.31
N VAL A 33 2.55 5.75 2.21
CA VAL A 33 1.61 4.66 1.93
C VAL A 33 0.31 4.95 2.67
N SER A 34 -0.77 5.07 1.93
CA SER A 34 -2.10 5.30 2.50
C SER A 34 -3.03 4.17 2.11
N VAL A 35 -3.83 3.70 3.06
CA VAL A 35 -4.80 2.64 2.82
C VAL A 35 -6.20 3.21 2.98
N LYS A 36 -7.05 2.97 2.00
CA LYS A 36 -8.43 3.42 2.02
C LYS A 36 -9.36 2.23 1.88
N GLU A 37 -10.33 2.14 2.77
CA GLU A 37 -11.31 1.08 2.71
C GLU A 37 -12.47 1.48 1.80
N SER A 38 -12.88 0.57 0.92
CA SER A 38 -13.98 0.81 0.00
C SER A 38 -15.30 0.40 0.62
N ARG A 39 -16.37 1.15 0.31
CA ARG A 39 -17.72 0.84 0.79
C ARG A 39 -18.24 -0.49 0.26
N LYS A 40 -17.79 -0.88 -0.91
CA LYS A 40 -18.25 -2.12 -1.56
C LYS A 40 -17.42 -3.33 -1.16
N GLY A 41 -16.52 -3.16 -0.21
CA GLY A 41 -15.56 -4.17 0.14
C GLY A 41 -14.27 -3.98 -0.66
N GLY A 42 -13.17 -4.45 -0.09
CA GLY A 42 -11.87 -4.25 -0.71
C GLY A 42 -11.17 -3.01 -0.19
N TYR A 43 -9.92 -2.88 -0.59
CA TYR A 43 -9.06 -1.80 -0.12
C TYR A 43 -8.28 -1.19 -1.27
N THR A 44 -7.97 0.09 -1.15
CA THR A 44 -7.11 0.77 -2.11
C THR A 44 -5.87 1.26 -1.39
N VAL A 45 -4.71 0.86 -1.89
CA VAL A 45 -3.43 1.29 -1.33
C VAL A 45 -2.83 2.33 -2.26
N LYS A 46 -2.57 3.50 -1.71
CA LYS A 46 -1.94 4.59 -2.45
C LYS A 46 -0.49 4.70 -2.04
N ILE A 47 0.41 4.62 -3.00
CA ILE A 47 1.84 4.73 -2.77
C ILE A 47 2.38 5.96 -3.47
N GLY A 48 2.96 6.86 -2.72
CA GLY A 48 3.54 8.06 -3.28
C GLY A 48 2.99 9.37 -2.84
#